data_6594af71a7a5cead8d9b89b58ce07b63
#
_entry.id   6594af71a7a5cead8d9b89b58ce07b63
#
_cell.length_a   1.000
_cell.length_b   1.000
_cell.length_c   1.000
_cell.angle_alpha   90.00
_cell.angle_beta   90.00
_cell.angle_gamma   90.00
#
_symmetry.space_group_name_H-M   'P 1'
#
loop_
_entity.id
_entity.type
_entity.pdbx_description
1 polymer ?
#
loop_
_entity_poly.entity_id
_entity_poly.type
_entity_poly.pdbx_seq_one_letter_code
_entity_poly.pdbx_strand_id
1 'polypeptide(L)'
;MPQKTFSVSEWVNVRSDTNAKQSLPAPIYNKVSPHDDTETTVASIVSEIERMSIDIAPRYKEWCDLGFALAEGLGENGRSYYHRLSSLHHNYNLQTTDKQYTACLDGQGQGITIATFFHMAKNAGVTLSGINHFNNGLSHDGKMGKRLNGNNQNTILPNNQGGEDNEEMVKIEELPQFFDEVYDHLPSFLKDCVSNAVSIDDRDTILLGTLACISACFHNVRGVYDGRITYPNLYLFVVADAGMGKGALTLCGEIVKPIDHELHDISKRQMKDYKETMASFARSKGEDRQIPEEPPMRMLIIPANSSASSFLNILNDNEGRGLLFETEGDTLSQTLRSDYGNYSDVLRKAFHHEQVNQSRRKDREFVDISEPCVSVALAGTPEQVRRLVPDAENGLLSRFCFYNIPFRRGIRDVFATNDLSLSKNTIFRQLGERFMRERTDFMRRGDFTFSLPPLLQAPFTDWLRKRNDECCDEIDNGMQGVIRRMGLVAFRFMMLLTIVREFGTYTPNAPRMPDGSIQLVCHEDDYHTAISIANTLIEHAKSVYRKLAVPEKQKEFLKKENRAAVRRKRLYEVLPSEFTKAEYDKTVADINENYCTAAKWIDVFIRSGQLKRLEQGRYAKVTTTGAQ
;
A
#
# COMPACT_ATOMS: atom_id res chain seq x y z
N MET A 1 22.47 29.03 36.61
CA MET A 1 22.64 27.59 36.90
C MET A 1 23.38 26.98 35.74
N PRO A 2 24.55 26.33 35.92
CA PRO A 2 25.31 25.81 34.79
C PRO A 2 24.67 24.52 34.23
N GLN A 3 24.52 24.47 32.93
CA GLN A 3 24.11 23.27 32.18
C GLN A 3 25.19 22.18 32.33
N LYS A 4 24.77 21.00 32.80
CA LYS A 4 25.62 19.81 32.79
C LYS A 4 25.73 19.27 31.37
N THR A 5 26.92 19.34 30.81
CA THR A 5 27.30 18.64 29.58
C THR A 5 27.47 17.15 29.87
N PHE A 6 26.72 16.31 29.16
CA PHE A 6 26.84 14.86 29.22
C PHE A 6 28.15 14.40 28.53
N SER A 7 28.94 13.56 29.19
CA SER A 7 30.14 12.96 28.60
C SER A 7 29.89 11.46 28.30
N VAL A 8 30.44 10.99 27.19
CA VAL A 8 30.29 9.60 26.71
C VAL A 8 30.91 8.57 27.65
N SER A 9 31.82 8.98 28.52
CA SER A 9 32.48 8.12 29.52
C SER A 9 31.57 7.72 30.69
N GLU A 10 30.52 8.49 31.00
CA GLU A 10 29.53 8.10 32.01
C GLU A 10 28.59 7.00 31.57
N TRP A 11 28.46 6.78 30.26
CA TRP A 11 27.57 5.73 29.68
C TRP A 11 28.19 4.34 29.70
N VAL A 12 29.52 4.25 29.74
CA VAL A 12 30.26 2.97 29.72
C VAL A 12 30.30 2.33 31.11
N ASN A 13 30.23 3.10 32.19
CA ASN A 13 30.32 2.60 33.56
C ASN A 13 29.02 2.04 34.15
N VAL A 14 27.86 2.20 33.48
CA VAL A 14 26.57 1.62 33.93
C VAL A 14 26.38 0.16 33.51
N ARG A 15 27.28 -0.39 32.68
CA ARG A 15 27.18 -1.78 32.17
C ARG A 15 28.00 -2.83 32.92
N SER A 16 28.72 -2.45 34.00
CA SER A 16 29.65 -3.40 34.67
C SER A 16 29.20 -3.95 36.04
N ASP A 17 28.02 -3.57 36.57
CA ASP A 17 27.60 -4.03 37.88
C ASP A 17 26.25 -4.79 37.88
N THR A 18 26.11 -5.83 37.05
CA THR A 18 25.06 -6.86 37.24
C THR A 18 25.60 -8.23 36.93
N ASN A 19 26.52 -8.72 37.77
CA ASN A 19 26.81 -10.15 37.90
C ASN A 19 26.31 -10.62 39.28
N ALA A 20 25.04 -10.99 39.34
CA ALA A 20 24.54 -11.88 40.37
C ALA A 20 23.83 -13.02 39.69
N LYS A 21 24.57 -14.11 39.46
CA LYS A 21 24.04 -15.44 39.09
C LYS A 21 23.17 -15.94 40.25
N GLN A 22 21.85 -16.01 40.07
CA GLN A 22 21.03 -16.95 40.79
C GLN A 22 20.65 -18.08 39.84
N SER A 23 21.21 -19.26 40.13
CA SER A 23 20.92 -20.54 39.48
C SER A 23 19.48 -20.96 39.77
N LEU A 24 18.69 -21.18 38.72
CA LEU A 24 17.41 -21.85 38.77
C LEU A 24 17.63 -23.37 38.78
N PRO A 25 16.85 -24.16 39.54
CA PRO A 25 17.01 -25.61 39.62
C PRO A 25 16.59 -26.31 38.31
N ALA A 26 17.24 -27.41 38.00
CA ALA A 26 17.01 -28.24 36.85
C ALA A 26 15.59 -28.88 36.88
N PRO A 27 14.94 -29.07 35.71
CA PRO A 27 13.61 -29.66 35.66
C PRO A 27 13.67 -31.20 35.86
N ILE A 28 12.80 -31.68 36.74
CA ILE A 28 12.51 -33.11 36.95
C ILE A 28 11.46 -33.53 35.92
N TYR A 29 11.81 -34.48 35.07
CA TYR A 29 10.88 -35.11 34.10
C TYR A 29 9.90 -36.02 34.84
N ASN A 30 8.58 -35.77 34.71
CA ASN A 30 7.55 -36.79 34.93
C ASN A 30 6.32 -36.57 34.03
N LYS A 31 6.01 -37.64 33.33
CA LYS A 31 4.76 -38.10 32.64
C LYS A 31 3.71 -37.09 32.14
N VAL A 32 3.59 -37.14 30.83
CA VAL A 32 2.72 -36.47 29.85
C VAL A 32 1.22 -36.61 30.17
N SER A 33 0.53 -35.47 30.20
CA SER A 33 -0.92 -35.31 30.04
C SER A 33 -1.24 -34.34 28.86
N PRO A 34 -2.45 -34.31 28.31
CA PRO A 34 -2.79 -33.53 27.12
C PRO A 34 -2.59 -32.00 27.21
N HIS A 35 -2.25 -31.47 28.39
CA HIS A 35 -1.87 -30.06 28.60
C HIS A 35 -0.43 -29.73 28.20
N ASP A 36 0.44 -30.73 28.07
CA ASP A 36 1.88 -30.54 27.80
C ASP A 36 2.20 -30.01 26.39
N ASP A 37 1.38 -30.32 25.39
CA ASP A 37 1.61 -29.87 24.01
C ASP A 37 1.38 -28.36 23.84
N THR A 38 0.43 -27.78 24.54
CA THR A 38 0.11 -26.35 24.46
C THR A 38 1.19 -25.51 25.14
N GLU A 39 1.64 -25.90 26.33
CA GLU A 39 2.70 -25.21 27.07
C GLU A 39 4.04 -25.24 26.33
N THR A 40 4.41 -26.39 25.75
CA THR A 40 5.61 -26.53 24.93
C THR A 40 5.58 -25.63 23.69
N THR A 41 4.42 -25.52 23.06
CA THR A 41 4.22 -24.63 21.89
C THR A 41 4.31 -23.16 22.30
N VAL A 42 3.68 -22.76 23.41
CA VAL A 42 3.76 -21.40 23.94
C VAL A 42 5.20 -21.04 24.30
N ALA A 43 5.93 -21.95 24.97
CA ALA A 43 7.32 -21.75 25.34
C ALA A 43 8.22 -21.49 24.12
N SER A 44 8.02 -22.24 23.03
CA SER A 44 8.76 -22.09 21.79
C SER A 44 8.49 -20.73 21.12
N ILE A 45 7.22 -20.32 21.09
CA ILE A 45 6.79 -19.02 20.53
C ILE A 45 7.32 -17.86 21.35
N VAL A 46 7.25 -17.94 22.68
CA VAL A 46 7.78 -16.89 23.56
C VAL A 46 9.29 -16.73 23.38
N SER A 47 10.03 -17.84 23.27
CA SER A 47 11.47 -17.80 23.03
C SER A 47 11.82 -17.16 21.69
N GLU A 48 11.01 -17.37 20.66
CA GLU A 48 11.21 -16.74 19.36
C GLU A 48 10.87 -15.23 19.40
N ILE A 49 9.81 -14.82 20.10
CA ILE A 49 9.46 -13.42 20.32
C ILE A 49 10.59 -12.70 21.07
N GLU A 50 11.16 -13.31 22.10
CA GLU A 50 12.30 -12.78 22.84
C GLU A 50 13.54 -12.63 21.95
N ARG A 51 13.84 -13.66 21.12
CA ARG A 51 14.95 -13.62 20.15
C ARG A 51 14.80 -12.46 19.17
N MET A 52 13.56 -12.19 18.74
CA MET A 52 13.24 -11.08 17.83
C MET A 52 13.16 -9.74 18.56
N SER A 53 13.14 -9.73 19.89
CA SER A 53 12.97 -8.55 20.74
C SER A 53 11.74 -7.69 20.35
N ILE A 54 10.63 -8.33 20.04
CA ILE A 54 9.40 -7.67 19.58
C ILE A 54 8.39 -7.61 20.73
N ASP A 55 7.87 -6.41 21.01
CA ASP A 55 6.70 -6.23 21.88
C ASP A 55 5.42 -6.56 21.10
N ILE A 56 4.78 -7.69 21.43
CA ILE A 56 3.55 -8.16 20.76
C ILE A 56 2.27 -7.55 21.33
N ALA A 57 2.37 -6.76 22.41
CA ALA A 57 1.23 -6.16 23.11
C ALA A 57 1.51 -4.70 23.52
N PRO A 58 1.87 -3.80 22.57
CA PRO A 58 2.32 -2.44 22.88
C PRO A 58 1.23 -1.53 23.46
N ARG A 59 -0.06 -1.90 23.36
CA ARG A 59 -1.17 -1.12 23.89
C ARG A 59 -1.75 -1.78 25.15
N TYR A 60 -2.24 -0.97 26.08
CA TYR A 60 -2.81 -1.47 27.34
C TYR A 60 -3.89 -2.54 27.14
N LYS A 61 -4.77 -2.37 26.16
CA LYS A 61 -5.81 -3.35 25.85
C LYS A 61 -5.21 -4.69 25.37
N GLU A 62 -4.25 -4.63 24.46
CA GLU A 62 -3.55 -5.82 23.93
C GLU A 62 -2.79 -6.55 25.04
N TRP A 63 -2.20 -5.82 25.96
CA TRP A 63 -1.52 -6.36 27.13
C TRP A 63 -2.48 -7.07 28.08
N CYS A 64 -3.68 -6.52 28.32
CA CYS A 64 -4.73 -7.21 29.06
C CYS A 64 -5.23 -8.47 28.34
N ASP A 65 -5.49 -8.37 27.02
CA ASP A 65 -5.95 -9.49 26.20
C ASP A 65 -4.93 -10.64 26.18
N LEU A 66 -3.63 -10.31 26.14
CA LEU A 66 -2.52 -11.27 26.28
C LEU A 66 -2.55 -11.98 27.63
N GLY A 67 -2.78 -11.23 28.73
CA GLY A 67 -2.91 -11.80 30.08
C GLY A 67 -4.07 -12.78 30.18
N PHE A 68 -5.24 -12.43 29.68
CA PHE A 68 -6.42 -13.32 29.65
C PHE A 68 -6.18 -14.56 28.79
N ALA A 69 -5.52 -14.42 27.64
CA ALA A 69 -5.22 -15.54 26.75
C ALA A 69 -4.30 -16.57 27.40
N LEU A 70 -3.25 -16.12 28.07
CA LEU A 70 -2.32 -16.99 28.76
C LEU A 70 -2.93 -17.59 30.04
N ALA A 71 -3.76 -16.83 30.76
CA ALA A 71 -4.48 -17.32 31.93
C ALA A 71 -5.50 -18.41 31.59
N GLU A 72 -6.22 -18.24 30.45
CA GLU A 72 -7.19 -19.24 29.98
C GLU A 72 -6.51 -20.51 29.51
N GLY A 73 -5.40 -20.42 28.74
CA GLY A 73 -4.75 -21.59 28.16
C GLY A 73 -3.81 -22.33 29.11
N LEU A 74 -3.16 -21.65 30.04
CA LEU A 74 -2.08 -22.19 30.88
C LEU A 74 -2.32 -21.99 32.38
N GLY A 75 -3.39 -21.30 32.79
CA GLY A 75 -3.61 -20.99 34.17
C GLY A 75 -2.43 -20.29 34.84
N GLU A 76 -2.05 -20.73 36.05
CA GLU A 76 -0.90 -20.14 36.77
C GLU A 76 0.45 -20.31 36.05
N ASN A 77 0.61 -21.39 35.27
CA ASN A 77 1.83 -21.61 34.48
C ASN A 77 2.08 -20.50 33.43
N GLY A 78 1.03 -19.84 32.96
CA GLY A 78 1.12 -18.73 32.01
C GLY A 78 1.74 -17.46 32.59
N ARG A 79 1.83 -17.30 33.94
CA ARG A 79 2.37 -16.12 34.61
C ARG A 79 3.80 -15.80 34.18
N SER A 80 4.63 -16.83 34.14
CA SER A 80 6.04 -16.68 33.75
C SER A 80 6.18 -16.17 32.31
N TYR A 81 5.35 -16.67 31.40
CA TYR A 81 5.33 -16.24 29.99
C TYR A 81 4.78 -14.83 29.85
N TYR A 82 3.78 -14.44 30.65
CA TYR A 82 3.25 -13.08 30.67
C TYR A 82 4.31 -12.06 31.10
N HIS A 83 5.09 -12.37 32.13
CA HIS A 83 6.21 -11.53 32.56
C HIS A 83 7.30 -11.41 31.51
N ARG A 84 7.68 -12.52 30.88
CA ARG A 84 8.70 -12.55 29.82
C ARG A 84 8.28 -11.66 28.63
N LEU A 85 7.06 -11.80 28.16
CA LEU A 85 6.53 -10.98 27.06
C LEU A 85 6.37 -9.52 27.45
N SER A 86 5.85 -9.23 28.64
CA SER A 86 5.71 -7.87 29.16
C SER A 86 7.04 -7.18 29.35
N SER A 87 8.13 -7.91 29.64
CA SER A 87 9.46 -7.35 29.83
C SER A 87 10.06 -6.73 28.56
N LEU A 88 9.50 -7.04 27.40
CA LEU A 88 9.88 -6.42 26.12
C LEU A 88 9.32 -5.00 25.93
N HIS A 89 8.35 -4.61 26.75
CA HIS A 89 7.80 -3.26 26.75
C HIS A 89 8.65 -2.30 27.61
N HIS A 90 8.89 -1.10 27.10
CA HIS A 90 9.74 -0.08 27.75
C HIS A 90 9.27 0.37 29.15
N ASN A 91 7.98 0.22 29.47
CA ASN A 91 7.38 0.56 30.77
C ASN A 91 7.11 -0.66 31.66
N TYR A 92 7.80 -1.78 31.44
CA TYR A 92 7.62 -2.98 32.26
C TYR A 92 7.85 -2.72 33.74
N ASN A 93 6.90 -3.18 34.57
CA ASN A 93 7.01 -3.15 36.02
C ASN A 93 6.51 -4.48 36.61
N LEU A 94 7.38 -5.16 37.33
CA LEU A 94 7.13 -6.49 37.89
C LEU A 94 5.84 -6.55 38.71
N GLN A 95 5.66 -5.61 39.64
CA GLN A 95 4.52 -5.61 40.58
C GLN A 95 3.19 -5.34 39.87
N THR A 96 3.18 -4.46 38.89
CA THR A 96 1.99 -4.13 38.09
C THR A 96 1.60 -5.30 37.20
N THR A 97 2.59 -5.94 36.56
CA THR A 97 2.39 -7.09 35.68
C THR A 97 1.86 -8.30 36.48
N ASP A 98 2.40 -8.53 37.65
CA ASP A 98 1.95 -9.61 38.54
C ASP A 98 0.49 -9.43 39.01
N LYS A 99 0.14 -8.22 39.44
CA LYS A 99 -1.23 -7.86 39.82
C LYS A 99 -2.21 -8.01 38.65
N GLN A 100 -1.80 -7.59 37.45
CA GLN A 100 -2.62 -7.71 36.25
C GLN A 100 -2.88 -9.17 35.90
N TYR A 101 -1.84 -10.04 35.98
CA TYR A 101 -2.03 -11.46 35.71
C TYR A 101 -2.94 -12.15 36.73
N THR A 102 -2.81 -11.79 37.99
CA THR A 102 -3.73 -12.27 39.04
C THR A 102 -5.17 -11.86 38.74
N ALA A 103 -5.39 -10.60 38.31
CA ALA A 103 -6.72 -10.16 37.89
C ALA A 103 -7.25 -10.90 36.64
N CYS A 104 -6.36 -11.32 35.74
CA CYS A 104 -6.75 -12.15 34.59
C CYS A 104 -7.13 -13.58 34.98
N LEU A 105 -6.49 -14.16 36.00
CA LEU A 105 -6.84 -15.49 36.52
C LEU A 105 -8.21 -15.47 37.25
N ASP A 106 -8.49 -14.40 37.99
CA ASP A 106 -9.74 -14.25 38.74
C ASP A 106 -10.91 -13.80 37.85
N GLY A 107 -10.60 -13.19 36.68
CA GLY A 107 -11.57 -12.62 35.77
C GLY A 107 -12.02 -13.59 34.67
N GLN A 108 -13.33 -13.50 34.30
CA GLN A 108 -13.82 -14.21 33.10
C GLN A 108 -13.46 -13.37 31.84
N GLY A 109 -12.54 -13.85 31.01
CA GLY A 109 -12.02 -13.16 29.83
C GLY A 109 -12.95 -13.07 28.62
N GLN A 110 -14.24 -12.88 28.79
CA GLN A 110 -15.27 -12.57 27.76
C GLN A 110 -14.96 -13.11 26.34
N GLY A 111 -14.58 -14.39 26.23
CA GLY A 111 -14.30 -15.05 24.94
C GLY A 111 -12.87 -14.90 24.43
N ILE A 112 -11.94 -14.37 25.23
CA ILE A 112 -10.52 -14.40 24.95
C ILE A 112 -9.98 -15.80 25.32
N THR A 113 -9.30 -16.44 24.37
CA THR A 113 -8.72 -17.78 24.51
C THR A 113 -7.25 -17.76 24.12
N ILE A 114 -6.52 -18.86 24.43
CA ILE A 114 -5.11 -19.01 24.04
C ILE A 114 -4.88 -18.76 22.52
N ALA A 115 -5.89 -18.94 21.68
CA ALA A 115 -5.83 -18.60 20.26
C ALA A 115 -5.52 -17.11 20.00
N THR A 116 -5.89 -16.22 20.93
CA THR A 116 -5.55 -14.80 20.86
C THR A 116 -4.05 -14.57 20.97
N PHE A 117 -3.35 -15.29 21.87
CA PHE A 117 -1.88 -15.25 21.95
C PHE A 117 -1.23 -15.70 20.64
N PHE A 118 -1.68 -16.82 20.07
CA PHE A 118 -1.14 -17.31 18.79
C PHE A 118 -1.40 -16.32 17.66
N HIS A 119 -2.55 -15.65 17.66
CA HIS A 119 -2.85 -14.61 16.68
C HIS A 119 -1.96 -13.37 16.83
N MET A 120 -1.70 -12.94 18.06
CA MET A 120 -0.79 -11.80 18.34
C MET A 120 0.64 -12.12 17.90
N ALA A 121 1.16 -13.32 18.23
CA ALA A 121 2.47 -13.79 17.81
C ALA A 121 2.59 -13.84 16.27
N LYS A 122 1.57 -14.37 15.59
CA LYS A 122 1.52 -14.43 14.12
C LYS A 122 1.51 -13.04 13.49
N ASN A 123 0.76 -12.10 14.05
CA ASN A 123 0.70 -10.71 13.56
C ASN A 123 2.04 -9.98 13.77
N ALA A 124 2.81 -10.37 14.77
CA ALA A 124 4.17 -9.89 15.02
C ALA A 124 5.23 -10.54 14.12
N GLY A 125 4.84 -11.42 13.19
CA GLY A 125 5.74 -12.05 12.23
C GLY A 125 6.45 -13.30 12.74
N VAL A 126 6.03 -13.87 13.86
CA VAL A 126 6.60 -15.13 14.37
C VAL A 126 6.10 -16.30 13.52
N THR A 127 6.97 -16.84 12.69
CA THR A 127 6.72 -18.03 11.87
C THR A 127 7.32 -19.26 12.54
N LEU A 128 6.46 -20.12 13.09
CA LEU A 128 6.87 -21.44 13.53
C LEU A 128 6.49 -22.48 12.49
N SER A 129 7.46 -23.24 12.05
CA SER A 129 7.29 -24.44 11.23
C SER A 129 6.48 -25.56 11.91
N GLY A 130 5.88 -25.30 13.09
CA GLY A 130 5.11 -26.25 13.89
C GLY A 130 3.61 -25.93 14.08
N ILE A 131 3.10 -24.78 13.62
CA ILE A 131 1.68 -24.39 13.86
C ILE A 131 0.69 -25.19 12.99
N ASN A 132 1.15 -25.98 12.02
CA ASN A 132 0.26 -26.77 11.14
C ASN A 132 -0.39 -27.99 11.81
N HIS A 133 -0.11 -28.28 13.09
CA HIS A 133 -0.69 -29.44 13.79
C HIS A 133 -2.00 -29.14 14.56
N PHE A 134 -2.42 -27.89 14.73
CA PHE A 134 -3.60 -27.56 15.52
C PHE A 134 -4.92 -27.50 14.74
N ASN A 135 -4.90 -27.71 13.41
CA ASN A 135 -6.15 -27.74 12.63
C ASN A 135 -6.68 -29.14 12.30
N ASN A 136 -6.02 -30.23 12.77
CA ASN A 136 -6.47 -31.60 12.50
C ASN A 136 -6.30 -32.50 13.74
N GLY A 137 -7.07 -32.29 14.76
CA GLY A 137 -7.05 -33.14 15.94
C GLY A 137 -8.43 -33.35 16.56
N LEU A 138 -9.27 -34.12 15.90
CA LEU A 138 -10.37 -34.90 16.52
C LEU A 138 -10.90 -35.90 15.47
N SER A 139 -10.27 -37.06 15.37
CA SER A 139 -10.96 -38.33 15.17
C SER A 139 -10.02 -39.51 15.46
N HIS A 140 -10.54 -40.38 16.25
CA HIS A 140 -9.97 -41.60 16.80
C HIS A 140 -9.64 -42.70 15.76
N ASP A 141 -8.69 -43.56 16.21
CA ASP A 141 -8.44 -44.96 15.94
C ASP A 141 -7.57 -45.38 14.74
N GLY A 142 -6.38 -45.82 15.12
CA GLY A 142 -5.91 -47.23 15.12
C GLY A 142 -5.40 -47.78 13.78
N LYS A 143 -4.13 -47.89 13.63
CA LYS A 143 -3.30 -49.07 13.50
C LYS A 143 -1.98 -48.86 12.74
N MET A 144 -0.96 -49.40 13.36
CA MET A 144 0.43 -49.67 12.94
C MET A 144 0.59 -50.28 11.54
N GLY A 145 1.66 -49.88 10.85
CA GLY A 145 2.28 -50.78 9.88
C GLY A 145 3.26 -50.17 8.87
N LYS A 146 4.55 -50.25 9.21
CA LYS A 146 5.73 -50.51 8.34
C LYS A 146 6.06 -49.68 7.10
N ARG A 147 7.32 -49.20 7.15
CA ARG A 147 8.25 -48.81 6.06
C ARG A 147 8.15 -49.68 4.81
N LEU A 148 8.38 -49.07 3.64
CA LEU A 148 9.42 -49.49 2.68
C LEU A 148 9.58 -48.45 1.53
N ASN A 149 10.84 -48.34 1.11
CA ASN A 149 11.38 -47.55 -0.01
C ASN A 149 10.85 -48.01 -1.38
N GLY A 150 10.92 -47.07 -2.35
CA GLY A 150 11.24 -47.52 -3.71
C GLY A 150 10.56 -46.74 -4.85
N ASN A 151 11.36 -45.95 -5.52
CA ASN A 151 11.42 -45.66 -6.97
C ASN A 151 10.20 -45.63 -7.88
N ASN A 152 10.16 -44.50 -8.61
CA ASN A 152 9.92 -44.35 -10.07
C ASN A 152 8.79 -45.15 -10.75
N GLN A 153 7.87 -44.50 -11.33
CA GLN A 153 7.72 -44.36 -12.81
C GLN A 153 6.35 -43.80 -13.21
N ASN A 154 6.40 -43.01 -14.27
CA ASN A 154 5.29 -42.49 -15.07
C ASN A 154 4.12 -43.45 -15.22
N THR A 155 2.90 -42.99 -15.06
CA THR A 155 1.79 -43.50 -15.88
C THR A 155 0.72 -42.40 -16.13
N ILE A 156 0.39 -42.33 -17.36
CA ILE A 156 -0.56 -41.54 -18.12
C ILE A 156 -2.00 -41.63 -17.55
N LEU A 157 -2.71 -40.52 -17.66
CA LEU A 157 -4.15 -40.28 -17.42
C LEU A 157 -5.06 -41.33 -18.04
N PRO A 158 -6.28 -41.44 -17.56
CA PRO A 158 -7.41 -41.39 -18.48
C PRO A 158 -8.36 -40.21 -18.22
N ASN A 159 -8.71 -39.63 -19.31
CA ASN A 159 -9.75 -38.66 -19.59
C ASN A 159 -11.10 -39.17 -19.05
N ASN A 160 -11.84 -38.35 -18.31
CA ASN A 160 -13.27 -38.51 -18.19
C ASN A 160 -13.98 -37.15 -18.31
N GLN A 161 -14.73 -37.06 -19.36
CA GLN A 161 -15.64 -35.96 -19.68
C GLN A 161 -16.84 -35.98 -18.73
N GLY A 162 -17.35 -34.81 -18.42
CA GLY A 162 -18.74 -34.57 -18.09
C GLY A 162 -19.04 -34.18 -16.66
N GLY A 163 -19.27 -32.91 -16.45
CA GLY A 163 -19.88 -32.33 -15.27
C GLY A 163 -19.63 -30.81 -15.25
N GLU A 164 -20.54 -30.06 -15.87
CA GLU A 164 -20.59 -28.60 -15.74
C GLU A 164 -20.97 -28.26 -14.29
N ASP A 165 -19.99 -28.17 -13.42
CA ASP A 165 -20.14 -27.48 -12.15
C ASP A 165 -19.91 -25.98 -12.40
N ASN A 166 -21.00 -25.23 -12.44
CA ASN A 166 -21.01 -23.79 -12.30
C ASN A 166 -20.55 -23.44 -10.88
N GLU A 167 -19.25 -23.55 -10.63
CA GLU A 167 -18.61 -22.72 -9.62
C GLU A 167 -18.63 -21.30 -10.19
N GLU A 168 -19.45 -20.41 -9.62
CA GLU A 168 -19.16 -18.99 -9.65
C GLU A 168 -17.82 -18.79 -8.93
N MET A 169 -16.73 -19.08 -9.64
CA MET A 169 -15.41 -18.56 -9.30
C MET A 169 -15.59 -17.05 -9.22
N VAL A 170 -15.24 -16.47 -8.08
CA VAL A 170 -14.96 -15.04 -7.97
C VAL A 170 -14.02 -14.75 -9.12
N LYS A 171 -14.55 -14.21 -10.22
CA LYS A 171 -13.75 -13.77 -11.36
C LYS A 171 -12.76 -12.77 -10.78
N ILE A 172 -11.49 -13.17 -10.69
CA ILE A 172 -10.40 -12.23 -10.47
C ILE A 172 -10.50 -11.29 -11.66
N GLU A 173 -10.84 -10.03 -11.41
CA GLU A 173 -10.93 -9.00 -12.44
C GLU A 173 -9.53 -8.88 -13.05
N GLU A 174 -9.33 -9.45 -14.24
CA GLU A 174 -8.07 -9.31 -14.98
C GLU A 174 -8.02 -7.89 -15.54
N LEU A 175 -7.24 -7.04 -14.89
CA LEU A 175 -7.01 -5.68 -15.35
C LEU A 175 -6.00 -5.67 -16.49
N PRO A 176 -6.20 -4.82 -17.51
CA PRO A 176 -5.32 -4.76 -18.67
C PRO A 176 -3.93 -4.22 -18.28
N GLN A 177 -2.90 -4.75 -18.93
CA GLN A 177 -1.55 -4.22 -18.95
C GLN A 177 -1.36 -3.33 -20.17
N PHE A 178 -0.26 -2.57 -20.23
CA PHE A 178 0.02 -1.78 -21.42
C PHE A 178 0.35 -2.68 -22.60
N PHE A 179 -0.18 -2.31 -23.78
CA PHE A 179 0.13 -2.97 -25.02
C PHE A 179 1.60 -2.75 -25.43
N ASP A 180 2.18 -3.66 -26.17
CA ASP A 180 3.59 -3.59 -26.58
C ASP A 180 3.87 -2.35 -27.43
N GLU A 181 2.90 -1.87 -28.23
CA GLU A 181 3.01 -0.65 -29.03
C GLU A 181 3.35 0.60 -28.19
N VAL A 182 2.93 0.65 -26.91
CA VAL A 182 3.32 1.74 -25.98
C VAL A 182 4.83 1.82 -25.85
N TYR A 183 5.52 0.68 -25.82
CA TYR A 183 6.96 0.60 -25.60
C TYR A 183 7.76 0.82 -26.89
N ASP A 184 7.20 0.44 -28.04
CA ASP A 184 7.86 0.58 -29.34
C ASP A 184 8.09 2.04 -29.69
N HIS A 185 7.19 2.94 -29.31
CA HIS A 185 7.23 4.36 -29.62
C HIS A 185 7.78 5.27 -28.52
N LEU A 186 8.22 4.70 -27.37
CA LEU A 186 8.79 5.49 -26.28
C LEU A 186 10.06 6.24 -26.73
N PRO A 187 10.33 7.44 -26.17
CA PRO A 187 11.62 8.09 -26.23
C PRO A 187 12.75 7.20 -25.71
N SER A 188 13.95 7.34 -26.27
CA SER A 188 15.12 6.48 -25.97
C SER A 188 15.40 6.36 -24.47
N PHE A 189 15.39 7.46 -23.71
CA PHE A 189 15.62 7.43 -22.27
C PHE A 189 14.61 6.53 -21.53
N LEU A 190 13.33 6.61 -21.88
CA LEU A 190 12.30 5.78 -21.28
C LEU A 190 12.43 4.31 -21.71
N LYS A 191 12.82 4.04 -22.96
CA LYS A 191 13.15 2.67 -23.41
C LYS A 191 14.26 2.05 -22.56
N ASP A 192 15.31 2.81 -22.27
CA ASP A 192 16.42 2.35 -21.44
C ASP A 192 15.99 2.10 -19.99
N CYS A 193 15.06 2.88 -19.45
CA CYS A 193 14.49 2.63 -18.13
C CYS A 193 13.71 1.30 -18.10
N VAL A 194 12.77 1.10 -19.03
CA VAL A 194 11.87 -0.07 -19.03
C VAL A 194 12.57 -1.36 -19.48
N SER A 195 13.69 -1.28 -20.20
CA SER A 195 14.48 -2.46 -20.60
C SER A 195 15.03 -3.26 -19.41
N ASN A 196 15.06 -2.66 -18.22
CA ASN A 196 15.51 -3.30 -16.97
C ASN A 196 14.39 -4.00 -16.21
N ALA A 197 13.19 -4.05 -16.76
CA ALA A 197 12.06 -4.77 -16.19
C ALA A 197 12.25 -6.30 -16.29
N VAL A 198 11.80 -7.03 -15.30
CA VAL A 198 11.85 -8.51 -15.30
C VAL A 198 10.47 -9.15 -15.53
N SER A 199 9.43 -8.33 -15.54
CA SER A 199 8.05 -8.77 -15.84
C SER A 199 7.30 -7.62 -16.51
N ILE A 200 6.14 -7.92 -17.09
CA ILE A 200 5.27 -6.91 -17.68
C ILE A 200 4.81 -5.91 -16.60
N ASP A 201 4.45 -6.39 -15.41
CA ASP A 201 4.03 -5.51 -14.30
C ASP A 201 5.17 -4.57 -13.83
N ASP A 202 6.41 -5.09 -13.79
CA ASP A 202 7.60 -4.25 -13.51
C ASP A 202 7.79 -3.20 -14.61
N ARG A 203 7.58 -3.57 -15.90
CA ARG A 203 7.74 -2.70 -17.07
C ARG A 203 6.76 -1.53 -17.01
N ASP A 204 5.48 -1.83 -16.76
CA ASP A 204 4.42 -0.82 -16.63
C ASP A 204 4.67 0.10 -15.43
N THR A 205 5.06 -0.49 -14.28
CA THR A 205 5.37 0.26 -13.06
C THR A 205 6.59 1.16 -13.23
N ILE A 206 7.65 0.70 -13.90
CA ILE A 206 8.85 1.49 -14.17
C ILE A 206 8.50 2.66 -15.09
N LEU A 207 7.70 2.45 -16.14
CA LEU A 207 7.28 3.52 -17.04
C LEU A 207 6.50 4.60 -16.28
N LEU A 208 5.44 4.21 -15.59
CA LEU A 208 4.58 5.15 -14.85
C LEU A 208 5.34 5.84 -13.72
N GLY A 209 6.10 5.08 -12.94
CA GLY A 209 6.90 5.61 -11.83
C GLY A 209 7.96 6.59 -12.29
N THR A 210 8.65 6.29 -13.41
CA THR A 210 9.62 7.21 -14.02
C THR A 210 8.94 8.50 -14.47
N LEU A 211 7.82 8.40 -15.22
CA LEU A 211 7.07 9.57 -15.67
C LEU A 211 6.57 10.41 -14.49
N ALA A 212 6.06 9.77 -13.42
CA ALA A 212 5.62 10.48 -12.22
C ALA A 212 6.78 11.19 -11.49
N CYS A 213 7.93 10.54 -11.34
CA CYS A 213 9.10 11.14 -10.70
C CYS A 213 9.66 12.32 -11.50
N ILE A 214 9.89 12.13 -12.81
CA ILE A 214 10.45 13.19 -13.65
C ILE A 214 9.49 14.35 -13.88
N SER A 215 8.17 14.14 -13.72
CA SER A 215 7.16 15.18 -13.87
C SER A 215 7.33 16.36 -12.92
N ALA A 216 8.00 16.16 -11.78
CA ALA A 216 8.35 17.22 -10.84
C ALA A 216 9.53 18.11 -11.30
N CYS A 217 10.21 17.73 -12.39
CA CYS A 217 11.49 18.33 -12.77
C CYS A 217 11.39 19.37 -13.90
N PHE A 218 10.21 19.60 -14.50
CA PHE A 218 10.04 20.43 -15.70
C PHE A 218 9.12 21.63 -15.48
N HIS A 219 9.56 22.54 -14.64
CA HIS A 219 8.82 23.77 -14.33
C HIS A 219 8.89 24.85 -15.42
N ASN A 220 9.78 24.69 -16.39
CA ASN A 220 9.92 25.57 -17.53
C ASN A 220 9.07 25.12 -18.74
N VAL A 221 8.25 24.07 -18.60
CA VAL A 221 7.34 23.60 -19.65
C VAL A 221 5.90 23.80 -19.20
N ARG A 222 5.14 24.57 -19.95
CA ARG A 222 3.71 24.81 -19.71
C ARG A 222 2.91 24.55 -20.98
N GLY A 223 1.65 24.23 -20.82
CA GLY A 223 0.68 24.09 -21.90
C GLY A 223 -0.63 24.75 -21.50
N VAL A 224 -1.58 24.81 -22.43
CA VAL A 224 -2.95 25.30 -22.15
C VAL A 224 -3.92 24.13 -22.34
N TYR A 225 -4.65 23.80 -21.27
CA TYR A 225 -5.70 22.80 -21.28
C TYR A 225 -6.97 23.37 -20.68
N ASP A 226 -8.07 23.31 -21.40
CA ASP A 226 -9.36 23.89 -20.99
C ASP A 226 -9.25 25.37 -20.54
N GLY A 227 -8.47 26.16 -21.30
CA GLY A 227 -8.25 27.59 -21.03
C GLY A 227 -7.34 27.91 -19.83
N ARG A 228 -6.74 26.90 -19.18
CA ARG A 228 -5.88 27.07 -18.00
C ARG A 228 -4.44 26.66 -18.31
N ILE A 229 -3.49 27.39 -17.72
CA ILE A 229 -2.08 27.00 -17.73
C ILE A 229 -1.92 25.69 -16.97
N THR A 230 -1.19 24.77 -17.55
CA THR A 230 -0.95 23.43 -16.99
C THR A 230 0.53 23.07 -17.13
N TYR A 231 1.06 22.46 -16.07
CA TYR A 231 2.41 21.88 -15.99
C TYR A 231 2.33 20.35 -16.01
N PRO A 232 3.42 19.62 -16.34
CA PRO A 232 3.39 18.17 -16.56
C PRO A 232 3.28 17.31 -15.29
N ASN A 233 2.88 17.87 -14.14
CA ASN A 233 2.84 17.18 -12.85
C ASN A 233 1.84 16.03 -12.82
N LEU A 234 2.24 14.86 -12.33
CA LEU A 234 1.43 13.65 -12.24
C LEU A 234 1.24 13.19 -10.79
N TYR A 235 0.08 12.58 -10.51
CA TYR A 235 -0.20 11.85 -9.28
C TYR A 235 -0.38 10.39 -9.61
N LEU A 236 0.50 9.52 -9.11
CA LEU A 236 0.49 8.08 -9.33
C LEU A 236 0.31 7.33 -8.02
N PHE A 237 -0.52 6.30 -8.03
CA PHE A 237 -0.62 5.32 -6.96
C PHE A 237 -0.53 3.89 -7.55
N VAL A 238 0.57 3.20 -7.29
CA VAL A 238 0.75 1.78 -7.65
C VAL A 238 0.16 0.92 -6.53
N VAL A 239 -0.85 0.15 -6.86
CA VAL A 239 -1.60 -0.69 -5.92
C VAL A 239 -1.17 -2.13 -6.08
N ALA A 240 -0.67 -2.75 -5.01
CA ALA A 240 -0.32 -4.17 -5.01
C ALA A 240 -0.43 -4.75 -3.60
N ASP A 241 -0.73 -6.03 -3.50
CA ASP A 241 -0.68 -6.76 -2.24
C ASP A 241 0.76 -6.80 -1.67
N ALA A 242 0.89 -7.12 -0.39
CA ALA A 242 2.20 -7.20 0.25
C ALA A 242 3.10 -8.23 -0.46
N GLY A 243 4.33 -7.83 -0.80
CA GLY A 243 5.30 -8.68 -1.49
C GLY A 243 5.12 -8.81 -3.01
N MET A 244 4.14 -8.12 -3.63
CA MET A 244 3.76 -8.28 -5.04
C MET A 244 4.34 -7.20 -5.97
N GLY A 245 5.66 -6.96 -5.92
CA GLY A 245 6.35 -6.19 -7.00
C GLY A 245 6.40 -4.67 -6.83
N LYS A 246 5.93 -4.10 -5.72
CA LYS A 246 6.01 -2.64 -5.45
C LYS A 246 7.44 -2.07 -5.49
N GLY A 247 8.45 -2.93 -5.34
CA GLY A 247 9.87 -2.54 -5.40
C GLY A 247 10.31 -1.91 -6.72
N ALA A 248 9.60 -2.12 -7.83
CA ALA A 248 9.89 -1.46 -9.09
C ALA A 248 9.74 0.07 -9.00
N LEU A 249 8.76 0.58 -8.23
CA LEU A 249 8.62 2.03 -8.02
C LEU A 249 9.82 2.62 -7.26
N THR A 250 10.43 1.89 -6.31
CA THR A 250 11.61 2.36 -5.56
C THR A 250 12.77 2.72 -6.50
N LEU A 251 12.95 1.95 -7.58
CA LEU A 251 13.98 2.20 -8.58
C LEU A 251 13.76 3.53 -9.32
N CYS A 252 12.50 3.90 -9.57
CA CYS A 252 12.16 5.15 -10.25
C CYS A 252 12.60 6.39 -9.45
N GLY A 253 12.60 6.31 -8.13
CA GLY A 253 13.10 7.37 -7.25
C GLY A 253 14.60 7.65 -7.46
N GLU A 254 15.40 6.61 -7.79
CA GLU A 254 16.85 6.78 -8.04
C GLU A 254 17.14 7.74 -9.23
N ILE A 255 16.20 7.84 -10.20
CA ILE A 255 16.34 8.70 -11.37
C ILE A 255 16.41 10.19 -11.00
N VAL A 256 15.67 10.61 -9.98
CA VAL A 256 15.60 12.03 -9.57
C VAL A 256 16.46 12.37 -8.36
N LYS A 257 17.02 11.36 -7.67
CA LYS A 257 17.91 11.57 -6.52
C LYS A 257 19.12 12.46 -6.80
N PRO A 258 19.80 12.41 -7.97
CA PRO A 258 20.90 13.33 -8.23
C PRO A 258 20.49 14.81 -8.17
N ILE A 259 19.27 15.15 -8.62
CA ILE A 259 18.73 16.52 -8.54
C ILE A 259 18.40 16.89 -7.10
N ASP A 260 17.79 15.96 -6.34
CA ASP A 260 17.49 16.17 -4.92
C ASP A 260 18.76 16.42 -4.11
N HIS A 261 19.80 15.62 -4.32
CA HIS A 261 21.10 15.78 -3.67
C HIS A 261 21.76 17.12 -4.03
N GLU A 262 21.70 17.55 -5.31
CA GLU A 262 22.23 18.86 -5.71
C GLU A 262 21.53 20.00 -4.96
N LEU A 263 20.19 19.99 -4.88
CA LEU A 263 19.42 21.00 -4.15
C LEU A 263 19.76 21.01 -2.65
N HIS A 264 19.87 19.83 -2.05
CA HIS A 264 20.30 19.69 -0.65
C HIS A 264 21.71 20.25 -0.42
N ASP A 265 22.65 19.98 -1.30
CA ASP A 265 24.04 20.43 -1.15
C ASP A 265 24.17 21.94 -1.36
N ILE A 266 23.35 22.52 -2.25
CA ILE A 266 23.25 23.99 -2.40
C ILE A 266 22.70 24.59 -1.09
N SER A 267 21.59 24.07 -0.58
CA SER A 267 20.97 24.56 0.65
C SER A 267 21.89 24.45 1.88
N LYS A 268 22.64 23.34 2.00
CA LYS A 268 23.62 23.15 3.07
C LYS A 268 24.75 24.18 3.01
N ARG A 269 25.26 24.48 1.81
CA ARG A 269 26.29 25.50 1.61
C ARG A 269 25.77 26.88 1.98
N GLN A 270 24.62 27.28 1.45
CA GLN A 270 23.98 28.56 1.73
C GLN A 270 23.70 28.74 3.25
N MET A 271 23.23 27.69 3.91
CA MET A 271 22.97 27.71 5.37
C MET A 271 24.28 27.84 6.16
N LYS A 272 25.39 27.25 5.71
CA LYS A 272 26.68 27.41 6.33
C LYS A 272 27.17 28.86 6.22
N ASP A 273 27.10 29.43 5.02
CA ASP A 273 27.51 30.82 4.75
C ASP A 273 26.64 31.81 5.56
N TYR A 274 25.35 31.56 5.67
CA TYR A 274 24.42 32.33 6.52
C TYR A 274 24.85 32.30 7.99
N LYS A 275 25.19 31.13 8.54
CA LYS A 275 25.66 31.01 9.94
C LYS A 275 26.96 31.77 10.19
N GLU A 276 27.89 31.72 9.25
CA GLU A 276 29.14 32.48 9.33
C GLU A 276 28.88 34.00 9.27
N THR A 277 27.96 34.43 8.38
CA THR A 277 27.54 35.83 8.26
C THR A 277 26.83 36.31 9.53
N MET A 278 25.90 35.52 10.07
CA MET A 278 25.22 35.81 11.33
C MET A 278 26.20 35.91 12.52
N ALA A 279 27.20 35.04 12.58
CA ALA A 279 28.24 35.10 13.60
C ALA A 279 29.10 36.37 13.50
N SER A 280 29.39 36.84 12.26
CA SER A 280 30.11 38.11 12.03
C SER A 280 29.21 39.32 12.33
N PHE A 281 27.94 39.25 11.96
CA PHE A 281 26.93 40.26 12.28
C PHE A 281 26.77 40.45 13.79
N ALA A 282 26.73 39.37 14.57
CA ALA A 282 26.64 39.44 16.02
C ALA A 282 27.88 40.08 16.70
N ARG A 283 29.05 39.99 16.07
CA ARG A 283 30.33 40.56 16.60
C ARG A 283 30.55 42.03 16.23
N SER A 284 29.96 42.50 15.14
CA SER A 284 30.15 43.86 14.63
C SER A 284 29.22 44.84 15.37
N LYS A 285 29.62 46.10 15.61
CA LYS A 285 28.83 47.19 16.26
C LYS A 285 28.56 48.31 15.24
N GLY A 286 27.33 48.69 14.94
CA GLY A 286 26.97 49.76 14.02
C GLY A 286 25.46 49.92 13.89
N GLU A 287 24.93 51.11 13.58
CA GLU A 287 23.50 51.46 13.67
C GLU A 287 22.67 51.12 12.39
N ASP A 288 23.31 50.97 11.21
CA ASP A 288 22.63 50.73 9.91
C ASP A 288 22.94 49.33 9.37
N ARG A 289 22.32 48.29 9.96
CA ARG A 289 22.61 46.92 9.57
C ARG A 289 21.36 46.20 9.08
N GLN A 290 21.45 45.66 7.90
CA GLN A 290 20.48 44.66 7.44
C GLN A 290 20.77 43.30 8.10
N ILE A 291 19.78 42.74 8.78
CA ILE A 291 19.86 41.38 9.33
C ILE A 291 19.93 40.43 8.11
N PRO A 292 20.93 39.53 8.08
CA PRO A 292 20.98 38.54 7.00
C PRO A 292 19.71 37.71 6.94
N GLU A 293 19.17 37.51 5.74
CA GLU A 293 18.01 36.67 5.54
C GLU A 293 18.42 35.17 5.55
N GLU A 294 17.61 34.35 6.17
CA GLU A 294 17.81 32.90 6.18
C GLU A 294 17.56 32.34 4.78
N PRO A 295 18.53 31.56 4.22
CA PRO A 295 18.35 30.99 2.89
C PRO A 295 17.29 29.90 2.87
N PRO A 296 16.57 29.74 1.72
CA PRO A 296 15.56 28.72 1.59
C PRO A 296 16.16 27.30 1.66
N MET A 297 15.46 26.39 2.33
CA MET A 297 15.81 24.97 2.38
C MET A 297 15.17 24.21 1.22
N ARG A 298 15.90 24.07 0.13
CA ARG A 298 15.40 23.43 -1.10
C ARG A 298 15.68 21.93 -1.12
N MET A 299 14.68 21.17 -1.55
CA MET A 299 14.72 19.73 -1.81
C MET A 299 13.69 19.35 -2.87
N LEU A 300 13.99 18.38 -3.73
CA LEU A 300 13.02 17.91 -4.72
C LEU A 300 12.01 16.96 -4.05
N ILE A 301 12.51 16.01 -3.25
CA ILE A 301 11.70 14.97 -2.61
C ILE A 301 11.27 15.47 -1.23
N ILE A 302 9.98 15.81 -1.11
CA ILE A 302 9.38 16.28 0.15
C ILE A 302 8.95 15.05 0.96
N PRO A 303 9.38 14.91 2.24
CA PRO A 303 8.98 13.79 3.07
C PRO A 303 7.46 13.72 3.29
N ALA A 304 6.85 12.57 3.03
CA ALA A 304 5.40 12.38 3.12
C ALA A 304 4.85 12.49 4.57
N ASN A 305 5.72 12.35 5.59
CA ASN A 305 5.38 12.52 7.00
C ASN A 305 5.52 13.96 7.51
N SER A 306 5.72 14.93 6.63
CA SER A 306 5.78 16.35 6.98
C SER A 306 4.45 16.83 7.56
N SER A 307 4.49 17.69 8.59
CA SER A 307 3.29 18.42 9.02
C SER A 307 2.78 19.33 7.89
N ALA A 308 1.50 19.70 7.91
CA ALA A 308 0.93 20.60 6.89
C ALA A 308 1.72 21.91 6.76
N SER A 309 2.23 22.41 7.87
CA SER A 309 3.08 23.62 7.87
C SER A 309 4.44 23.40 7.27
N SER A 310 5.10 22.30 7.68
CA SER A 310 6.42 21.97 7.14
C SER A 310 6.34 21.73 5.64
N PHE A 311 5.28 21.03 5.19
CA PHE A 311 5.02 20.81 3.76
C PHE A 311 4.88 22.12 3.00
N LEU A 312 4.09 23.07 3.51
CA LEU A 312 3.87 24.37 2.87
C LEU A 312 5.14 25.25 2.89
N ASN A 313 5.91 25.23 3.97
CA ASN A 313 7.17 26.00 4.06
C ASN A 313 8.20 25.44 3.07
N ILE A 314 8.38 24.11 3.03
CA ILE A 314 9.27 23.47 2.04
C ILE A 314 8.81 23.78 0.61
N LEU A 315 7.50 23.71 0.36
CA LEU A 315 6.96 24.01 -0.98
C LEU A 315 7.19 25.47 -1.36
N ASN A 316 7.06 26.40 -0.40
CA ASN A 316 7.37 27.81 -0.60
C ASN A 316 8.85 28.04 -0.88
N ASP A 317 9.74 27.42 -0.10
CA ASP A 317 11.21 27.48 -0.29
C ASP A 317 11.63 26.93 -1.65
N ASN A 318 10.88 25.96 -2.16
CA ASN A 318 11.04 25.36 -3.48
C ASN A 318 10.32 26.12 -4.60
N GLU A 319 9.83 27.34 -4.37
CA GLU A 319 9.07 28.11 -5.36
C GLU A 319 7.81 27.38 -5.88
N GLY A 320 7.12 26.69 -4.98
CA GLY A 320 5.91 25.95 -5.27
C GLY A 320 6.09 24.57 -5.88
N ARG A 321 7.30 24.00 -5.88
CA ARG A 321 7.63 22.76 -6.60
C ARG A 321 8.03 21.66 -5.64
N GLY A 322 7.66 20.39 -6.00
CA GLY A 322 8.09 19.24 -5.21
C GLY A 322 7.53 17.92 -5.69
N LEU A 323 8.16 16.85 -5.21
CA LEU A 323 7.76 15.47 -5.40
C LEU A 323 7.47 14.84 -4.04
N LEU A 324 6.25 14.35 -3.83
CA LEU A 324 5.96 13.40 -2.77
C LEU A 324 6.24 11.99 -3.30
N PHE A 325 7.29 11.38 -2.79
CA PHE A 325 7.68 10.02 -3.18
C PHE A 325 7.65 9.09 -1.96
N GLU A 326 6.77 8.08 -1.99
CA GLU A 326 6.63 7.16 -0.87
C GLU A 326 6.22 5.77 -1.36
N THR A 327 7.00 4.76 -1.02
CA THR A 327 6.75 3.36 -1.39
C THR A 327 5.86 2.61 -0.40
N GLU A 328 5.60 3.22 0.75
CA GLU A 328 4.66 2.75 1.77
C GLU A 328 3.55 3.79 1.97
N GLY A 329 2.45 3.64 1.21
CA GLY A 329 1.34 4.60 1.18
C GLY A 329 0.68 4.89 2.55
N ASP A 330 0.97 4.09 3.58
CA ASP A 330 0.54 4.35 4.95
C ASP A 330 1.10 5.66 5.51
N THR A 331 2.34 6.01 5.18
CA THR A 331 2.99 7.22 5.67
C THR A 331 2.17 8.46 5.31
N LEU A 332 1.85 8.65 4.04
CA LEU A 332 1.02 9.78 3.59
C LEU A 332 -0.41 9.69 4.14
N SER A 333 -1.02 8.51 4.11
CA SER A 333 -2.41 8.35 4.56
C SER A 333 -2.58 8.62 6.06
N GLN A 334 -1.60 8.26 6.90
CA GLN A 334 -1.58 8.59 8.33
C GLN A 334 -1.40 10.09 8.55
N THR A 335 -0.48 10.71 7.80
CA THR A 335 -0.22 12.14 7.87
C THR A 335 -1.48 12.95 7.52
N LEU A 336 -2.15 12.62 6.42
CA LEU A 336 -3.37 13.34 6.00
C LEU A 336 -4.58 13.12 6.93
N ARG A 337 -4.55 12.12 7.81
CA ARG A 337 -5.59 11.89 8.84
C ARG A 337 -5.27 12.55 10.18
N SER A 338 -4.05 12.99 10.38
CA SER A 338 -3.65 13.66 11.62
C SER A 338 -4.13 15.11 11.63
N ASP A 339 -4.47 15.63 12.81
CA ASP A 339 -4.94 17.01 12.98
C ASP A 339 -3.91 18.06 12.52
N TYR A 340 -2.62 17.72 12.57
CA TYR A 340 -1.52 18.62 12.21
C TYR A 340 -0.93 18.37 10.82
N GLY A 341 -1.34 17.28 10.16
CA GLY A 341 -0.74 16.82 8.89
C GLY A 341 -1.68 16.87 7.70
N ASN A 342 -2.93 17.30 7.87
CA ASN A 342 -3.89 17.28 6.76
C ASN A 342 -3.64 18.43 5.78
N TYR A 343 -2.97 18.12 4.68
CA TYR A 343 -2.78 19.02 3.53
C TYR A 343 -3.41 18.46 2.24
N SER A 344 -4.46 17.64 2.37
CA SER A 344 -5.16 17.06 1.21
C SER A 344 -5.83 18.11 0.31
N ASP A 345 -6.25 19.23 0.88
CA ASP A 345 -6.77 20.39 0.15
C ASP A 345 -5.68 21.06 -0.70
N VAL A 346 -4.46 21.17 -0.16
CA VAL A 346 -3.28 21.67 -0.89
C VAL A 346 -2.98 20.78 -2.09
N LEU A 347 -2.98 19.45 -1.91
CA LEU A 347 -2.78 18.51 -3.02
C LEU A 347 -3.88 18.65 -4.10
N ARG A 348 -5.14 18.84 -3.68
CA ARG A 348 -6.24 19.04 -4.63
C ARG A 348 -6.09 20.33 -5.43
N LYS A 349 -5.65 21.43 -4.81
CA LYS A 349 -5.35 22.71 -5.48
C LYS A 349 -4.12 22.61 -6.37
N ALA A 350 -3.02 22.03 -5.86
CA ALA A 350 -1.77 21.89 -6.58
C ALA A 350 -1.91 21.02 -7.84
N PHE A 351 -2.83 20.06 -7.87
CA PHE A 351 -3.13 19.30 -9.09
C PHE A 351 -3.61 20.19 -10.24
N HIS A 352 -4.28 21.29 -9.96
CA HIS A 352 -4.78 22.27 -10.94
C HIS A 352 -3.95 23.55 -10.95
N HIS A 353 -2.80 23.59 -10.26
CA HIS A 353 -1.94 24.77 -10.10
C HIS A 353 -2.68 25.98 -9.51
N GLU A 354 -3.72 25.75 -8.70
CA GLU A 354 -4.50 26.79 -8.03
C GLU A 354 -3.74 27.32 -6.82
N GLN A 355 -3.79 28.65 -6.62
CA GLN A 355 -3.10 29.35 -5.53
C GLN A 355 -3.36 28.72 -4.16
N VAL A 356 -2.28 28.55 -3.39
CA VAL A 356 -2.32 28.10 -2.01
C VAL A 356 -1.70 29.17 -1.13
N ASN A 357 -2.46 29.60 -0.11
CA ASN A 357 -1.99 30.55 0.86
C ASN A 357 -2.27 30.08 2.28
N GLN A 358 -1.38 30.42 3.20
CA GLN A 358 -1.55 30.20 4.63
C GLN A 358 -1.00 31.38 5.43
N SER A 359 -1.75 31.82 6.42
CA SER A 359 -1.32 32.86 7.38
C SER A 359 -1.32 32.29 8.79
N ARG A 360 -0.22 32.51 9.53
CA ARG A 360 -0.06 32.10 10.93
C ARG A 360 0.12 33.31 11.83
N ARG A 361 -0.69 33.39 12.89
CA ARG A 361 -0.61 34.49 13.87
C ARG A 361 0.65 34.45 14.72
N LYS A 362 1.15 33.24 15.06
CA LYS A 362 2.19 33.08 16.08
C LYS A 362 3.52 33.71 15.67
N ASP A 363 3.91 33.55 14.38
CA ASP A 363 5.21 34.03 13.89
C ASP A 363 5.06 35.05 12.75
N ARG A 364 3.82 35.50 12.47
CA ARG A 364 3.45 36.35 11.32
C ARG A 364 3.91 35.79 9.98
N GLU A 365 4.04 34.47 9.91
CA GLU A 365 4.39 33.76 8.68
C GLU A 365 3.23 33.84 7.70
N PHE A 366 3.55 34.25 6.49
CA PHE A 366 2.63 34.24 5.37
C PHE A 366 3.27 33.47 4.22
N VAL A 367 2.63 32.37 3.82
CA VAL A 367 3.01 31.57 2.66
C VAL A 367 1.99 31.88 1.58
N ASP A 368 2.45 32.24 0.38
CA ASP A 368 1.63 32.50 -0.80
C ASP A 368 2.28 31.88 -2.05
N ILE A 369 1.72 30.78 -2.51
CA ILE A 369 2.22 30.03 -3.66
C ILE A 369 1.18 30.16 -4.76
N SER A 370 1.47 30.99 -5.77
CA SER A 370 0.53 31.31 -6.85
C SER A 370 0.27 30.12 -7.77
N GLU A 371 1.29 29.33 -8.11
CA GLU A 371 1.22 28.20 -9.05
C GLU A 371 1.94 26.96 -8.49
N PRO A 372 1.35 26.28 -7.50
CA PRO A 372 1.97 25.08 -6.93
C PRO A 372 2.03 23.94 -7.96
N CYS A 373 3.23 23.37 -8.11
CA CYS A 373 3.55 22.29 -9.05
C CYS A 373 4.06 21.07 -8.27
N VAL A 374 3.14 20.32 -7.70
CA VAL A 374 3.45 19.10 -6.93
C VAL A 374 3.21 17.87 -7.79
N SER A 375 4.16 16.94 -7.76
CA SER A 375 3.98 15.57 -8.29
C SER A 375 3.94 14.59 -7.13
N VAL A 376 3.24 13.47 -7.33
CA VAL A 376 3.06 12.44 -6.30
C VAL A 376 3.28 11.06 -6.91
N ALA A 377 4.14 10.25 -6.31
CA ALA A 377 4.37 8.87 -6.69
C ALA A 377 4.33 7.97 -5.44
N LEU A 378 3.28 7.18 -5.32
CA LEU A 378 3.02 6.33 -4.17
C LEU A 378 2.91 4.87 -4.57
N ALA A 379 3.28 3.98 -3.66
CA ALA A 379 2.89 2.58 -3.74
C ALA A 379 2.22 2.13 -2.42
N GLY A 380 1.29 1.19 -2.53
CA GLY A 380 0.60 0.71 -1.34
C GLY A 380 -0.33 -0.47 -1.61
N THR A 381 -0.95 -0.96 -0.54
CA THR A 381 -1.97 -2.01 -0.63
C THR A 381 -3.36 -1.42 -0.94
N PRO A 382 -4.33 -2.24 -1.40
CA PRO A 382 -5.70 -1.78 -1.58
C PRO A 382 -6.31 -1.13 -0.33
N GLU A 383 -5.92 -1.59 0.86
CA GLU A 383 -6.37 -1.00 2.12
C GLU A 383 -5.76 0.38 2.37
N GLN A 384 -4.50 0.58 1.98
CA GLN A 384 -3.84 1.89 2.06
C GLN A 384 -4.47 2.91 1.11
N VAL A 385 -4.93 2.47 -0.07
CA VAL A 385 -5.75 3.34 -0.97
C VAL A 385 -7.02 3.81 -0.27
N ARG A 386 -7.76 2.91 0.42
CA ARG A 386 -8.97 3.30 1.16
C ARG A 386 -8.70 4.25 2.32
N ARG A 387 -7.53 4.12 2.95
CA ARG A 387 -7.13 5.07 4.00
C ARG A 387 -6.80 6.44 3.44
N LEU A 388 -6.19 6.51 2.27
CA LEU A 388 -5.88 7.77 1.59
C LEU A 388 -7.14 8.41 0.99
N VAL A 389 -8.00 7.60 0.39
CA VAL A 389 -9.23 7.99 -0.31
C VAL A 389 -10.39 7.22 0.32
N PRO A 390 -11.04 7.77 1.38
CA PRO A 390 -12.03 7.04 2.17
C PRO A 390 -13.33 6.73 1.41
N ASP A 391 -13.68 7.53 0.41
CA ASP A 391 -14.89 7.36 -0.39
C ASP A 391 -14.68 7.78 -1.85
N ALA A 392 -15.61 7.38 -2.72
CA ALA A 392 -15.55 7.65 -4.16
C ALA A 392 -15.76 9.14 -4.51
N GLU A 393 -16.41 9.92 -3.63
CA GLU A 393 -16.64 11.36 -3.81
C GLU A 393 -15.43 12.19 -3.40
N ASN A 394 -14.45 11.57 -2.73
CA ASN A 394 -13.23 12.25 -2.33
C ASN A 394 -12.47 12.76 -3.57
N GLY A 395 -12.28 14.06 -3.64
CA GLY A 395 -11.65 14.72 -4.78
C GLY A 395 -10.23 14.25 -5.09
N LEU A 396 -9.54 13.52 -4.19
CA LEU A 396 -8.24 12.91 -4.47
C LEU A 396 -8.34 11.72 -5.42
N LEU A 397 -9.42 10.90 -5.33
CA LEU A 397 -9.61 9.74 -6.21
C LEU A 397 -9.40 10.10 -7.67
N SER A 398 -10.10 11.13 -8.13
CA SER A 398 -10.11 11.53 -9.53
C SER A 398 -8.80 12.21 -10.00
N ARG A 399 -7.86 12.47 -9.10
CA ARG A 399 -6.56 13.10 -9.41
C ARG A 399 -5.43 12.09 -9.51
N PHE A 400 -5.59 10.90 -8.93
CA PHE A 400 -4.58 9.85 -9.00
C PHE A 400 -4.76 8.96 -10.23
N CYS A 401 -3.64 8.67 -10.90
CA CYS A 401 -3.50 7.53 -11.79
C CYS A 401 -3.30 6.29 -10.93
N PHE A 402 -4.24 5.37 -10.95
CA PHE A 402 -4.11 4.09 -10.27
C PHE A 402 -3.59 3.03 -11.23
N TYR A 403 -2.59 2.26 -10.79
CA TYR A 403 -2.14 1.07 -11.49
C TYR A 403 -2.15 -0.10 -10.51
N ASN A 404 -3.03 -1.09 -10.73
CA ASN A 404 -3.18 -2.25 -9.86
C ASN A 404 -2.35 -3.41 -10.41
N ILE A 405 -1.31 -3.81 -9.69
CA ILE A 405 -0.52 -5.02 -10.03
C ILE A 405 -1.36 -6.25 -9.66
N PRO A 406 -1.61 -7.18 -10.61
CA PRO A 406 -2.41 -8.36 -10.35
C PRO A 406 -1.70 -9.32 -9.39
N PHE A 407 -2.49 -10.05 -8.60
CA PHE A 407 -1.95 -11.14 -7.78
C PHE A 407 -1.42 -12.27 -8.67
N ARG A 408 -0.13 -12.60 -8.55
CA ARG A 408 0.49 -13.71 -9.27
C ARG A 408 0.98 -14.78 -8.30
N ARG A 409 0.60 -16.02 -8.54
CA ARG A 409 1.17 -17.17 -7.83
C ARG A 409 2.51 -17.52 -8.45
N GLY A 410 3.52 -17.71 -7.64
CA GLY A 410 4.85 -18.16 -8.06
C GLY A 410 5.97 -17.26 -7.52
N ILE A 411 7.12 -17.86 -7.36
CA ILE A 411 8.36 -17.19 -6.97
C ILE A 411 9.28 -17.25 -8.19
N ARG A 412 9.75 -16.08 -8.63
CA ARG A 412 10.74 -15.99 -9.70
C ARG A 412 12.14 -16.39 -9.18
N ASP A 413 13.06 -16.73 -10.08
CA ASP A 413 14.46 -16.92 -9.74
C ASP A 413 15.03 -15.59 -9.20
N VAL A 414 15.36 -15.58 -7.90
CA VAL A 414 15.89 -14.39 -7.21
C VAL A 414 17.40 -14.22 -7.42
N PHE A 415 18.07 -15.22 -7.99
CA PHE A 415 19.51 -15.25 -8.25
C PHE A 415 19.86 -15.06 -9.74
N ALA A 416 18.89 -14.77 -10.58
CA ALA A 416 19.10 -14.57 -12.02
C ALA A 416 20.19 -13.51 -12.35
N THR A 417 20.49 -12.59 -11.41
CA THR A 417 21.54 -11.56 -11.56
C THR A 417 22.31 -11.45 -10.25
N ASN A 418 23.54 -11.98 -10.22
CA ASN A 418 24.43 -11.93 -9.05
C ASN A 418 25.57 -10.91 -9.18
N ASP A 419 25.67 -10.19 -10.31
CA ASP A 419 26.69 -9.17 -10.54
C ASP A 419 26.25 -7.82 -9.93
N LEU A 420 27.05 -7.30 -9.00
CA LEU A 420 26.79 -5.99 -8.36
C LEU A 420 26.81 -4.82 -9.34
N SER A 421 27.60 -4.91 -10.42
CA SER A 421 27.65 -3.88 -11.47
C SER A 421 26.36 -3.83 -12.29
N LEU A 422 25.64 -4.97 -12.37
CA LEU A 422 24.36 -5.13 -13.05
C LEU A 422 23.18 -5.03 -12.05
N SER A 423 23.45 -4.67 -10.79
CA SER A 423 22.35 -4.46 -9.85
C SER A 423 21.42 -3.36 -10.34
N LYS A 424 20.12 -3.57 -10.23
CA LYS A 424 19.10 -2.59 -10.66
C LYS A 424 19.34 -1.21 -10.03
N ASN A 425 19.74 -1.13 -8.78
CA ASN A 425 20.04 0.13 -8.11
C ASN A 425 21.20 0.87 -8.76
N THR A 426 22.25 0.15 -9.18
CA THR A 426 23.39 0.75 -9.88
C THR A 426 22.97 1.29 -11.25
N ILE A 427 22.20 0.51 -12.01
CA ILE A 427 21.70 0.90 -13.34
C ILE A 427 20.80 2.14 -13.21
N PHE A 428 19.84 2.15 -12.30
CA PHE A 428 18.92 3.29 -12.14
C PHE A 428 19.62 4.54 -11.61
N ARG A 429 20.69 4.40 -10.81
CA ARG A 429 21.55 5.53 -10.45
C ARG A 429 22.27 6.13 -11.67
N GLN A 430 22.82 5.30 -12.55
CA GLN A 430 23.44 5.76 -13.81
C GLN A 430 22.42 6.44 -14.73
N LEU A 431 21.21 5.88 -14.83
CA LEU A 431 20.09 6.53 -15.53
C LEU A 431 19.74 7.89 -14.91
N GLY A 432 19.77 7.99 -13.57
CA GLY A 432 19.56 9.26 -12.86
C GLY A 432 20.61 10.31 -13.18
N GLU A 433 21.89 9.92 -13.23
CA GLU A 433 22.98 10.83 -13.65
C GLU A 433 22.82 11.28 -15.11
N ARG A 434 22.42 10.37 -16.00
CA ARG A 434 22.09 10.70 -17.38
C ARG A 434 20.91 11.66 -17.44
N PHE A 435 19.82 11.37 -16.75
CA PHE A 435 18.63 12.23 -16.68
C PHE A 435 18.98 13.64 -16.20
N MET A 436 19.77 13.76 -15.15
CA MET A 436 20.20 15.05 -14.63
C MET A 436 20.95 15.88 -15.69
N ARG A 437 21.85 15.26 -16.46
CA ARG A 437 22.58 15.95 -17.55
C ARG A 437 21.62 16.39 -18.67
N GLU A 438 20.83 15.46 -19.21
CA GLU A 438 19.92 15.73 -20.33
C GLU A 438 18.85 16.76 -19.95
N ARG A 439 18.29 16.66 -18.74
CA ARG A 439 17.38 17.66 -18.19
C ARG A 439 18.05 19.03 -18.07
N THR A 440 19.26 19.11 -17.52
CA THR A 440 19.96 20.38 -17.34
C THR A 440 20.21 21.07 -18.68
N ASP A 441 20.58 20.31 -19.68
CA ASP A 441 20.78 20.85 -21.05
C ASP A 441 19.46 21.30 -21.68
N PHE A 442 18.36 20.55 -21.46
CA PHE A 442 17.03 20.95 -21.89
C PHE A 442 16.58 22.25 -21.19
N MET A 443 16.72 22.34 -19.87
CA MET A 443 16.31 23.52 -19.08
C MET A 443 17.08 24.79 -19.48
N ARG A 444 18.34 24.69 -19.85
CA ARG A 444 19.18 25.83 -20.31
C ARG A 444 18.69 26.47 -21.61
N ARG A 445 17.87 25.79 -22.41
CA ARG A 445 17.33 26.32 -23.66
C ARG A 445 16.31 27.45 -23.40
N GLY A 446 15.64 27.47 -22.23
CA GLY A 446 14.66 28.47 -21.83
C GLY A 446 13.29 27.85 -21.48
N ASP A 447 12.27 28.69 -21.50
CA ASP A 447 10.90 28.28 -21.25
C ASP A 447 10.26 27.69 -22.51
N PHE A 448 9.38 26.71 -22.32
CA PHE A 448 8.67 26.03 -23.40
C PHE A 448 7.16 26.16 -23.24
N THR A 449 6.48 26.34 -24.38
CA THR A 449 5.03 26.24 -24.46
C THR A 449 4.64 25.03 -25.29
N PHE A 450 4.07 24.02 -24.60
CA PHE A 450 3.58 22.80 -25.24
C PHE A 450 2.24 23.04 -25.93
N SER A 451 2.09 22.47 -27.12
CA SER A 451 0.87 22.52 -27.92
C SER A 451 0.54 21.18 -28.57
N LEU A 452 -0.75 20.83 -28.57
CA LEU A 452 -1.26 19.71 -29.34
C LEU A 452 -1.56 20.18 -30.78
N PRO A 453 -1.04 19.51 -31.83
CA PRO A 453 -1.35 19.85 -33.21
C PRO A 453 -2.85 19.95 -33.48
N PRO A 454 -3.34 20.94 -34.28
CA PRO A 454 -4.77 21.10 -34.54
C PRO A 454 -5.45 19.82 -35.06
N LEU A 455 -4.74 19.00 -35.85
CA LEU A 455 -5.24 17.73 -36.37
C LEU A 455 -5.55 16.68 -35.28
N LEU A 456 -4.89 16.78 -34.12
CA LEU A 456 -5.07 15.84 -32.99
C LEU A 456 -6.06 16.35 -31.94
N GLN A 457 -6.47 17.63 -31.97
CA GLN A 457 -7.36 18.22 -30.98
C GLN A 457 -8.78 17.66 -31.03
N ALA A 458 -9.35 17.53 -32.24
CA ALA A 458 -10.69 16.95 -32.39
C ALA A 458 -10.70 15.46 -32.03
N PRO A 459 -9.78 14.59 -32.53
CA PRO A 459 -9.68 13.20 -32.09
C PRO A 459 -9.51 13.04 -30.57
N PHE A 460 -8.73 13.89 -29.91
CA PHE A 460 -8.60 13.90 -28.45
C PHE A 460 -9.94 14.16 -27.74
N THR A 461 -10.66 15.18 -28.21
CA THR A 461 -11.95 15.56 -27.61
C THR A 461 -13.00 14.46 -27.81
N ASP A 462 -13.02 13.82 -28.98
CA ASP A 462 -13.94 12.73 -29.28
C ASP A 462 -13.62 11.47 -28.49
N TRP A 463 -12.32 11.14 -28.32
CA TRP A 463 -11.88 10.08 -27.41
C TRP A 463 -12.37 10.33 -25.99
N LEU A 464 -12.22 11.55 -25.46
CA LEU A 464 -12.60 11.88 -24.10
C LEU A 464 -14.12 11.80 -23.89
N ARG A 465 -14.94 12.28 -24.86
CA ARG A 465 -16.40 12.15 -24.84
C ARG A 465 -16.81 10.69 -24.83
N LYS A 466 -16.28 9.90 -25.76
CA LYS A 466 -16.58 8.47 -25.87
C LYS A 466 -16.27 7.73 -24.55
N ARG A 467 -15.10 7.97 -23.95
CA ARG A 467 -14.73 7.34 -22.67
C ARG A 467 -15.62 7.79 -21.51
N ASN A 468 -16.02 9.06 -21.50
CA ASN A 468 -16.94 9.57 -20.49
C ASN A 468 -18.30 8.85 -20.57
N ASP A 469 -18.88 8.74 -21.75
CA ASP A 469 -20.18 8.11 -21.94
C ASP A 469 -20.13 6.62 -21.61
N GLU A 470 -19.14 5.88 -22.13
CA GLU A 470 -18.93 4.46 -21.83
C GLU A 470 -18.79 4.22 -20.30
N CYS A 471 -18.01 5.02 -19.58
CA CYS A 471 -17.80 4.82 -18.15
C CYS A 471 -19.01 5.21 -17.30
N CYS A 472 -19.78 6.24 -17.70
CA CYS A 472 -21.01 6.61 -17.03
C CYS A 472 -22.09 5.54 -17.22
N ASP A 473 -22.19 4.98 -18.41
CA ASP A 473 -23.15 3.89 -18.71
C ASP A 473 -22.78 2.57 -17.99
N GLU A 474 -21.49 2.26 -17.90
CA GLU A 474 -20.99 1.00 -17.31
C GLU A 474 -21.04 1.01 -15.77
N ILE A 475 -20.81 2.16 -15.14
CA ILE A 475 -20.68 2.27 -13.68
C ILE A 475 -21.73 3.21 -13.11
N ASP A 476 -21.48 4.52 -13.19
CA ASP A 476 -22.38 5.60 -12.80
C ASP A 476 -21.82 6.97 -13.17
N ASN A 477 -22.63 8.04 -12.97
CA ASN A 477 -22.24 9.42 -13.26
C ASN A 477 -21.06 9.94 -12.39
N GLY A 478 -20.71 9.28 -11.29
CA GLY A 478 -19.57 9.65 -10.44
C GLY A 478 -18.23 9.49 -11.16
N MET A 479 -18.18 8.58 -12.17
CA MET A 479 -17.00 8.42 -13.01
C MET A 479 -16.67 9.62 -13.89
N GLN A 480 -17.61 10.49 -14.18
CA GLN A 480 -17.39 11.69 -15.00
C GLN A 480 -16.22 12.54 -14.49
N GLY A 481 -16.12 12.72 -13.16
CA GLY A 481 -15.02 13.47 -12.54
C GLY A 481 -13.66 12.82 -12.75
N VAL A 482 -13.61 11.47 -12.76
CA VAL A 482 -12.39 10.70 -13.02
C VAL A 482 -11.97 10.85 -14.48
N ILE A 483 -12.90 10.67 -15.41
CA ILE A 483 -12.61 10.72 -16.86
C ILE A 483 -12.17 12.11 -17.32
N ARG A 484 -12.83 13.18 -16.87
CA ARG A 484 -12.44 14.55 -17.20
C ARG A 484 -11.01 14.86 -16.74
N ARG A 485 -10.60 14.37 -15.55
CA ARG A 485 -9.23 14.55 -15.07
C ARG A 485 -8.25 13.62 -15.75
N MET A 486 -8.68 12.43 -16.19
CA MET A 486 -7.85 11.56 -17.03
C MET A 486 -7.51 12.22 -18.38
N GLY A 487 -8.41 13.03 -18.94
CA GLY A 487 -8.08 13.86 -20.10
C GLY A 487 -6.92 14.83 -19.84
N LEU A 488 -6.93 15.52 -18.69
CA LEU A 488 -5.79 16.38 -18.27
C LEU A 488 -4.52 15.55 -18.05
N VAL A 489 -4.64 14.36 -17.44
CA VAL A 489 -3.50 13.45 -17.22
C VAL A 489 -2.93 12.96 -18.55
N ALA A 490 -3.77 12.59 -19.52
CA ALA A 490 -3.32 12.20 -20.86
C ALA A 490 -2.55 13.34 -21.55
N PHE A 491 -3.03 14.58 -21.43
CA PHE A 491 -2.33 15.76 -21.93
C PHE A 491 -0.96 15.94 -21.25
N ARG A 492 -0.85 15.69 -19.95
CA ARG A 492 0.42 15.72 -19.20
C ARG A 492 1.36 14.59 -19.59
N PHE A 493 0.85 13.38 -19.91
CA PHE A 493 1.67 12.31 -20.49
C PHE A 493 2.24 12.72 -21.85
N MET A 494 1.43 13.35 -22.73
CA MET A 494 1.91 13.87 -23.99
C MET A 494 3.04 14.89 -23.77
N MET A 495 2.87 15.82 -22.83
CA MET A 495 3.91 16.80 -22.46
C MET A 495 5.22 16.08 -22.07
N LEU A 496 5.15 15.10 -21.16
CA LEU A 496 6.34 14.40 -20.66
C LEU A 496 7.03 13.58 -21.74
N LEU A 497 6.28 12.85 -22.55
CA LEU A 497 6.82 12.05 -23.63
C LEU A 497 7.55 12.94 -24.64
N THR A 498 6.93 14.07 -25.04
CA THR A 498 7.53 15.04 -25.95
C THR A 498 8.77 15.71 -25.34
N ILE A 499 8.74 16.08 -24.05
CA ILE A 499 9.92 16.63 -23.35
C ILE A 499 11.09 15.66 -23.42
N VAL A 500 10.86 14.39 -23.07
CA VAL A 500 11.92 13.39 -23.05
C VAL A 500 12.40 13.03 -24.46
N ARG A 501 11.54 13.13 -25.47
CA ARG A 501 11.91 12.95 -26.87
C ARG A 501 12.88 14.04 -27.37
N GLU A 502 12.76 15.25 -26.82
CA GLU A 502 13.64 16.38 -27.11
C GLU A 502 15.02 16.28 -26.42
N PHE A 503 15.27 15.28 -25.59
CA PHE A 503 16.58 15.07 -24.99
C PHE A 503 17.62 14.74 -26.08
N GLY A 504 18.74 15.40 -25.99
CA GLY A 504 19.84 15.24 -26.99
C GLY A 504 19.57 15.88 -28.35
N THR A 505 18.35 16.40 -28.62
CA THR A 505 18.08 17.14 -29.84
C THR A 505 18.36 18.63 -29.62
N TYR A 506 19.04 19.22 -30.56
CA TYR A 506 19.29 20.67 -30.57
C TYR A 506 18.72 21.26 -31.85
N THR A 507 17.67 22.08 -31.72
CA THR A 507 17.06 22.80 -32.84
C THR A 507 17.33 24.30 -32.67
N PRO A 508 18.44 24.85 -33.24
CA PRO A 508 18.84 26.23 -32.97
C PRO A 508 17.80 27.29 -33.31
N ASN A 509 16.94 27.00 -34.29
CA ASN A 509 15.90 27.91 -34.80
C ASN A 509 14.48 27.41 -34.48
N ALA A 510 14.28 26.78 -33.33
CA ALA A 510 12.94 26.36 -32.92
C ALA A 510 11.96 27.57 -32.93
N PRO A 511 10.73 27.41 -33.44
CA PRO A 511 9.72 28.47 -33.42
C PRO A 511 9.49 28.99 -32.00
N ARG A 512 9.39 30.31 -31.89
CA ARG A 512 9.07 30.96 -30.61
C ARG A 512 7.63 31.47 -30.59
N MET A 513 7.02 31.35 -29.43
CA MET A 513 5.71 31.90 -29.14
C MET A 513 5.82 33.44 -28.92
N PRO A 514 4.71 34.20 -28.98
CA PRO A 514 4.70 35.63 -28.71
C PRO A 514 5.28 36.06 -27.37
N ASP A 515 5.22 35.18 -26.37
CA ASP A 515 5.78 35.39 -25.03
C ASP A 515 7.29 35.09 -24.93
N GLY A 516 7.92 34.75 -26.07
CA GLY A 516 9.34 34.43 -26.16
C GLY A 516 9.69 32.98 -25.82
N SER A 517 8.74 32.18 -25.34
CA SER A 517 8.95 30.74 -25.05
C SER A 517 9.18 29.94 -26.35
N ILE A 518 9.89 28.82 -26.26
CA ILE A 518 10.10 27.89 -27.37
C ILE A 518 8.83 27.06 -27.54
N GLN A 519 8.35 26.93 -28.78
CA GLN A 519 7.24 26.08 -29.09
C GLN A 519 7.64 24.60 -29.00
N LEU A 520 6.94 23.82 -28.18
CA LEU A 520 7.09 22.37 -28.06
C LEU A 520 5.82 21.71 -28.61
N VAL A 521 5.92 21.07 -29.78
CA VAL A 521 4.76 20.45 -30.44
C VAL A 521 4.70 18.98 -30.15
N CYS A 522 3.53 18.49 -29.75
CA CYS A 522 3.31 17.07 -29.51
C CYS A 522 3.60 16.22 -30.74
N HIS A 523 4.44 15.20 -30.60
CA HIS A 523 4.66 14.19 -31.64
C HIS A 523 3.47 13.24 -31.72
N GLU A 524 3.15 12.74 -32.92
CA GLU A 524 2.03 11.83 -33.13
C GLU A 524 2.15 10.52 -32.33
N ASP A 525 3.36 9.95 -32.28
CA ASP A 525 3.66 8.78 -31.45
C ASP A 525 3.41 9.05 -29.95
N ASP A 526 3.77 10.24 -29.46
CA ASP A 526 3.55 10.62 -28.06
C ASP A 526 2.06 10.77 -27.74
N TYR A 527 1.27 11.27 -28.71
CA TYR A 527 -0.17 11.33 -28.61
C TYR A 527 -0.77 9.93 -28.48
N HIS A 528 -0.46 9.01 -29.40
CA HIS A 528 -1.00 7.65 -29.39
C HIS A 528 -0.56 6.87 -28.17
N THR A 529 0.70 6.99 -27.78
CA THR A 529 1.24 6.37 -26.56
C THR A 529 0.50 6.87 -25.29
N ALA A 530 0.31 8.19 -25.16
CA ALA A 530 -0.39 8.77 -24.01
C ALA A 530 -1.86 8.34 -23.95
N ILE A 531 -2.57 8.26 -25.09
CA ILE A 531 -3.94 7.77 -25.16
C ILE A 531 -4.02 6.29 -24.78
N SER A 532 -3.08 5.46 -25.24
CA SER A 532 -3.03 4.03 -24.88
C SER A 532 -2.81 3.83 -23.38
N ILE A 533 -1.85 4.56 -22.78
CA ILE A 533 -1.62 4.57 -21.33
C ILE A 533 -2.89 5.00 -20.59
N ALA A 534 -3.53 6.09 -21.02
CA ALA A 534 -4.74 6.61 -20.36
C ALA A 534 -5.90 5.62 -20.43
N ASN A 535 -6.10 4.90 -21.55
CA ASN A 535 -7.13 3.87 -21.69
C ASN A 535 -6.94 2.75 -20.65
N THR A 536 -5.72 2.24 -20.49
CA THR A 536 -5.41 1.23 -19.48
C THR A 536 -5.66 1.76 -18.08
N LEU A 537 -5.21 2.97 -17.76
CA LEU A 537 -5.39 3.58 -16.43
C LEU A 537 -6.87 3.86 -16.10
N ILE A 538 -7.72 4.10 -17.09
CA ILE A 538 -9.19 4.21 -16.90
C ILE A 538 -9.75 2.89 -16.36
N GLU A 539 -9.36 1.75 -16.91
CA GLU A 539 -9.82 0.44 -16.42
C GLU A 539 -9.36 0.16 -14.99
N HIS A 540 -8.11 0.52 -14.66
CA HIS A 540 -7.62 0.44 -13.28
C HIS A 540 -8.39 1.39 -12.33
N ALA A 541 -8.69 2.61 -12.77
CA ALA A 541 -9.49 3.56 -11.99
C ALA A 541 -10.92 3.07 -11.76
N LYS A 542 -11.56 2.43 -12.75
CA LYS A 542 -12.87 1.77 -12.61
C LYS A 542 -12.85 0.72 -11.49
N SER A 543 -11.83 -0.14 -11.46
CA SER A 543 -11.68 -1.17 -10.42
C SER A 543 -11.55 -0.55 -9.02
N VAL A 544 -10.75 0.51 -8.89
CA VAL A 544 -10.60 1.23 -7.61
C VAL A 544 -11.92 1.90 -7.21
N TYR A 545 -12.58 2.58 -8.14
CA TYR A 545 -13.85 3.26 -7.92
C TYR A 545 -14.92 2.29 -7.42
N ARG A 546 -15.12 1.14 -8.10
CA ARG A 546 -16.07 0.10 -7.67
C ARG A 546 -15.77 -0.40 -6.25
N LYS A 547 -14.50 -0.58 -5.90
CA LYS A 547 -14.10 -1.04 -4.56
C LYS A 547 -14.35 0.00 -3.46
N LEU A 548 -14.32 1.29 -3.79
CA LEU A 548 -14.59 2.39 -2.86
C LEU A 548 -16.08 2.72 -2.76
N ALA A 549 -16.83 2.62 -3.85
CA ALA A 549 -18.26 2.94 -3.92
C ALA A 549 -19.15 2.01 -3.06
N VAL A 550 -18.67 0.81 -2.70
CA VAL A 550 -19.44 -0.12 -1.84
C VAL A 550 -19.24 0.24 -0.36
N PRO A 551 -20.28 0.69 0.38
CA PRO A 551 -20.19 1.01 1.81
C PRO A 551 -19.68 -0.19 2.63
N GLU A 552 -18.83 0.04 3.61
CA GLU A 552 -18.26 -1.03 4.47
C GLU A 552 -19.32 -1.90 5.16
N LYS A 553 -20.40 -1.29 5.61
CA LYS A 553 -21.54 -2.00 6.20
C LYS A 553 -22.19 -2.99 5.23
N GLN A 554 -22.25 -2.64 3.94
CA GLN A 554 -22.80 -3.50 2.90
C GLN A 554 -21.81 -4.63 2.53
N LYS A 555 -20.50 -4.37 2.59
CA LYS A 555 -19.44 -5.41 2.42
C LYS A 555 -19.44 -6.42 3.57
N GLU A 556 -19.62 -5.98 4.81
CA GLU A 556 -19.76 -6.88 5.95
C GLU A 556 -21.05 -7.71 5.87
N PHE A 557 -22.14 -7.11 5.42
CA PHE A 557 -23.41 -7.78 5.19
C PHE A 557 -23.28 -8.86 4.10
N LEU A 558 -22.71 -8.52 2.94
CA LEU A 558 -22.44 -9.45 1.84
C LEU A 558 -21.46 -10.57 2.25
N LYS A 559 -20.41 -10.27 3.01
CA LYS A 559 -19.50 -11.29 3.55
C LYS A 559 -20.21 -12.24 4.53
N LYS A 560 -21.09 -11.73 5.37
CA LYS A 560 -21.91 -12.55 6.30
C LYS A 560 -22.93 -13.39 5.54
N GLU A 561 -23.57 -12.81 4.53
CA GLU A 561 -24.57 -13.49 3.71
C GLU A 561 -23.95 -14.59 2.84
N ASN A 562 -22.79 -14.35 2.20
CA ASN A 562 -22.03 -15.36 1.47
C ASN A 562 -21.55 -16.51 2.37
N ARG A 563 -21.06 -16.22 3.58
CA ARG A 563 -20.69 -17.26 4.55
C ARG A 563 -21.90 -18.08 4.98
N ALA A 564 -23.03 -17.44 5.25
CA ALA A 564 -24.26 -18.13 5.60
C ALA A 564 -24.82 -18.95 4.41
N ALA A 565 -24.69 -18.48 3.19
CA ALA A 565 -25.10 -19.19 1.98
C ALA A 565 -24.25 -20.45 1.76
N VAL A 566 -22.94 -20.36 1.87
CA VAL A 566 -22.02 -21.53 1.78
C VAL A 566 -22.33 -22.56 2.86
N ARG A 567 -22.56 -22.15 4.10
CA ARG A 567 -22.90 -23.05 5.20
C ARG A 567 -24.27 -23.71 5.00
N ARG A 568 -25.26 -22.97 4.50
CA ARG A 568 -26.58 -23.52 4.11
C ARG A 568 -26.46 -24.54 2.98
N LYS A 569 -25.67 -24.25 1.93
CA LYS A 569 -25.42 -25.17 0.83
C LYS A 569 -24.83 -26.49 1.32
N ARG A 570 -23.80 -26.42 2.18
CA ARG A 570 -23.17 -27.59 2.80
C ARG A 570 -24.19 -28.44 3.60
N LEU A 571 -25.02 -27.81 4.42
CA LEU A 571 -26.06 -28.52 5.16
C LEU A 571 -27.06 -29.18 4.21
N TYR A 572 -27.52 -28.47 3.18
CA TYR A 572 -28.47 -29.02 2.21
C TYR A 572 -27.92 -30.23 1.46
N GLU A 573 -26.66 -30.25 1.09
CA GLU A 573 -25.99 -31.35 0.39
C GLU A 573 -25.96 -32.63 1.24
N VAL A 574 -25.68 -32.52 2.53
CA VAL A 574 -25.58 -33.65 3.46
C VAL A 574 -26.95 -34.22 3.90
N LEU A 575 -28.01 -33.41 3.83
CA LEU A 575 -29.35 -33.86 4.20
C LEU A 575 -29.82 -35.02 3.27
N PRO A 576 -30.52 -36.04 3.80
CA PRO A 576 -31.20 -37.06 2.98
C PRO A 576 -32.25 -36.47 2.03
N SER A 577 -32.67 -37.24 1.02
CA SER A 577 -33.76 -36.84 0.11
C SER A 577 -35.10 -36.60 0.80
N GLU A 578 -35.40 -37.40 1.84
CA GLU A 578 -36.50 -37.20 2.79
C GLU A 578 -35.94 -37.30 4.20
N PHE A 579 -36.39 -36.45 5.10
CA PHE A 579 -35.95 -36.43 6.49
C PHE A 579 -36.97 -35.82 7.45
N THR A 580 -36.85 -36.23 8.71
CA THR A 580 -37.61 -35.68 9.85
C THR A 580 -36.89 -34.49 10.47
N LYS A 581 -37.60 -33.71 11.28
CA LYS A 581 -36.97 -32.63 12.04
C LYS A 581 -35.84 -33.14 12.97
N ALA A 582 -35.99 -34.33 13.55
CA ALA A 582 -34.96 -34.94 14.41
C ALA A 582 -33.68 -35.31 13.60
N GLU A 583 -33.84 -35.84 12.42
CA GLU A 583 -32.70 -36.15 11.53
C GLU A 583 -32.03 -34.86 11.03
N TYR A 584 -32.79 -33.80 10.77
CA TYR A 584 -32.25 -32.49 10.46
C TYR A 584 -31.37 -31.95 11.61
N ASP A 585 -31.88 -31.98 12.84
CA ASP A 585 -31.21 -31.49 14.03
C ASP A 585 -29.93 -32.31 14.31
N LYS A 586 -29.98 -33.63 14.09
CA LYS A 586 -28.80 -34.49 14.15
C LYS A 586 -27.75 -34.11 13.08
N THR A 587 -28.16 -33.92 11.85
CA THR A 587 -27.25 -33.51 10.76
C THR A 587 -26.62 -32.16 11.06
N VAL A 588 -27.36 -31.19 11.63
CA VAL A 588 -26.84 -29.90 12.06
C VAL A 588 -25.74 -30.08 13.12
N ALA A 589 -25.96 -30.98 14.10
CA ALA A 589 -24.97 -31.29 15.11
C ALA A 589 -23.73 -32.00 14.51
N ASP A 590 -23.93 -32.96 13.63
CA ASP A 590 -22.85 -33.71 12.97
C ASP A 590 -21.91 -32.84 12.14
N ILE A 591 -22.43 -31.75 11.52
CA ILE A 591 -21.60 -30.78 10.78
C ILE A 591 -21.12 -29.60 11.66
N ASN A 592 -21.36 -29.66 12.95
CA ASN A 592 -20.96 -28.65 13.96
C ASN A 592 -21.51 -27.24 13.67
N GLU A 593 -22.77 -27.15 13.24
CA GLU A 593 -23.43 -25.88 12.98
C GLU A 593 -24.23 -25.38 14.19
N ASN A 594 -24.31 -24.04 14.34
CA ASN A 594 -25.11 -23.46 15.42
C ASN A 594 -26.59 -23.72 15.21
N TYR A 595 -27.21 -24.45 16.16
CA TYR A 595 -28.60 -24.88 16.11
C TYR A 595 -29.60 -23.73 15.92
N CYS A 596 -29.46 -22.63 16.64
CA CYS A 596 -30.37 -21.49 16.55
C CYS A 596 -30.34 -20.82 15.16
N THR A 597 -29.19 -20.85 14.50
CA THR A 597 -29.02 -20.33 13.13
C THR A 597 -29.56 -21.30 12.11
N ALA A 598 -29.22 -22.59 12.22
CA ALA A 598 -29.63 -23.64 11.32
C ALA A 598 -31.14 -23.92 11.38
N ALA A 599 -31.77 -23.79 12.54
CA ALA A 599 -33.22 -23.96 12.67
C ALA A 599 -34.05 -23.06 11.74
N LYS A 600 -33.54 -21.85 11.45
CA LYS A 600 -34.18 -20.90 10.52
C LYS A 600 -33.95 -21.26 9.03
N TRP A 601 -33.00 -22.12 8.73
CA TRP A 601 -32.68 -22.46 7.34
C TRP A 601 -33.71 -23.39 6.68
N ILE A 602 -34.46 -24.18 7.44
CA ILE A 602 -35.58 -24.95 6.92
C ILE A 602 -36.58 -24.04 6.21
N ASP A 603 -36.97 -22.92 6.84
CA ASP A 603 -37.88 -21.96 6.24
C ASP A 603 -37.29 -21.27 5.01
N VAL A 604 -35.98 -21.05 5.00
CA VAL A 604 -35.26 -20.51 3.83
C VAL A 604 -35.30 -21.50 2.67
N PHE A 605 -35.01 -22.78 2.91
CA PHE A 605 -35.05 -23.83 1.90
C PHE A 605 -36.47 -24.06 1.36
N ILE A 606 -37.51 -23.93 2.22
CA ILE A 606 -38.91 -24.02 1.74
C ILE A 606 -39.25 -22.82 0.85
N ARG A 607 -38.91 -21.58 1.28
CA ARG A 607 -39.19 -20.38 0.48
C ARG A 607 -38.42 -20.34 -0.84
N SER A 608 -37.21 -20.90 -0.88
CA SER A 608 -36.42 -21.02 -2.13
C SER A 608 -36.84 -22.20 -3.03
N GLY A 609 -37.84 -22.98 -2.62
CA GLY A 609 -38.30 -24.13 -3.39
C GLY A 609 -37.39 -25.36 -3.36
N GLN A 610 -36.35 -25.34 -2.52
CA GLN A 610 -35.40 -26.46 -2.39
C GLN A 610 -35.97 -27.61 -1.54
N LEU A 611 -36.81 -27.28 -0.54
CA LEU A 611 -37.50 -28.26 0.27
C LEU A 611 -39.04 -28.07 0.17
N LYS A 612 -39.76 -29.16 0.23
CA LYS A 612 -41.19 -29.17 0.46
C LYS A 612 -41.52 -29.86 1.78
N ARG A 613 -42.53 -29.35 2.51
CA ARG A 613 -43.06 -29.99 3.71
C ARG A 613 -44.04 -31.09 3.25
N LEU A 614 -43.81 -32.32 3.66
CA LEU A 614 -44.69 -33.44 3.39
C LEU A 614 -45.81 -33.49 4.44
N GLU A 615 -45.44 -33.41 5.70
CA GLU A 615 -46.34 -33.37 6.88
C GLU A 615 -45.66 -32.64 8.04
N GLN A 616 -46.32 -32.52 9.16
CA GLN A 616 -45.74 -31.84 10.32
C GLN A 616 -44.45 -32.55 10.80
N GLY A 617 -43.31 -31.85 10.63
CA GLY A 617 -41.98 -32.34 11.03
C GLY A 617 -41.29 -33.23 10.01
N ARG A 618 -41.88 -33.46 8.77
CA ARG A 618 -41.22 -34.19 7.67
C ARG A 618 -41.07 -33.32 6.44
N TYR A 619 -39.90 -33.42 5.80
CA TYR A 619 -39.50 -32.61 4.66
C TYR A 619 -38.87 -33.48 3.56
N ALA A 620 -39.00 -33.06 2.33
CA ALA A 620 -38.33 -33.69 1.19
C ALA A 620 -37.61 -32.67 0.33
N LYS A 621 -36.46 -33.05 -0.22
CA LYS A 621 -35.75 -32.28 -1.25
C LYS A 621 -36.59 -32.25 -2.53
N VAL A 622 -36.70 -31.09 -3.16
CA VAL A 622 -37.35 -30.95 -4.45
C VAL A 622 -36.32 -31.30 -5.52
N THR A 623 -36.47 -32.46 -6.14
CA THR A 623 -35.70 -32.86 -7.33
C THR A 623 -36.23 -32.05 -8.52
N THR A 624 -35.44 -31.12 -9.05
CA THR A 624 -35.70 -30.49 -10.34
C THR A 624 -35.47 -31.55 -11.41
N THR A 625 -36.55 -32.28 -11.78
CA THR A 625 -36.57 -33.06 -13.03
C THR A 625 -36.40 -32.06 -14.16
N GLY A 626 -35.36 -32.25 -14.97
CA GLY A 626 -35.02 -31.39 -16.10
C GLY A 626 -36.23 -31.20 -17.01
N ALA A 627 -36.50 -29.95 -17.33
CA ALA A 627 -37.29 -29.62 -18.51
C ALA A 627 -36.37 -29.73 -19.74
N GLN A 628 -36.77 -30.58 -20.67
CA GLN A 628 -36.22 -30.74 -22.01
C GLN A 628 -36.21 -29.41 -22.79
#